data_d74a5f5004ba19c7568d3522a0896b78
#
_entry.id   d74a5f5004ba19c7568d3522a0896b78
#
_cell.length_a   1.000
_cell.length_b   1.000
_cell.length_c   1.000
_cell.angle_alpha   90.00
_cell.angle_beta   90.00
_cell.angle_gamma   90.00
#
_symmetry.space_group_name_H-M   'P 1'
#
loop_
_entity.id
_entity.type
_entity.pdbx_description
1 polymer ?
#
loop_
_entity_poly.entity_id
_entity_poly.type
_entity_poly.pdbx_seq_one_letter_code
_entity_poly.pdbx_strand_id
1 'polypeptide(L)'
;MTQQNTISNKKEWVLQLGAFSQKENAALHVDNLKKRKISTQIKEKIISEKTLYLVQTLPFTSESEAIEYGKKFFTPLNMEFRALKWE
;
A
#
# COMPACT_ATOMS: atom_id res chain seq x y z
N MET A 1 -13.63 -13.75 25.78
CA MET A 1 -13.36 -13.56 25.20
C MET A 1 -12.70 -13.01 24.57
N THR A 2 -12.65 -12.86 24.62
CA THR A 2 -12.25 -12.50 24.03
C THR A 2 -11.45 -12.31 23.28
N GLN A 3 -10.94 -12.55 23.12
CA GLN A 3 -10.15 -12.51 22.39
C GLN A 3 -10.14 -12.35 21.29
N GLN A 4 -10.29 -12.69 21.06
CA GLN A 4 -10.45 -12.73 19.86
C GLN A 4 -10.57 -11.56 19.18
N ASN A 5 -11.00 -10.86 19.58
CA ASN A 5 -11.30 -9.62 19.06
C ASN A 5 -10.13 -8.82 18.72
N THR A 6 -9.13 -8.89 19.53
CA THR A 6 -7.94 -8.16 19.30
C THR A 6 -7.30 -8.57 18.00
N ILE A 7 -7.46 -9.80 17.62
CA ILE A 7 -6.88 -10.28 16.40
C ILE A 7 -7.47 -9.60 15.20
N SER A 8 -8.78 -9.37 15.22
CA SER A 8 -9.46 -8.80 14.08
C SER A 8 -9.10 -7.34 13.86
N ASN A 9 -8.50 -6.67 14.85
CA ASN A 9 -8.12 -5.27 14.69
C ASN A 9 -6.70 -5.09 14.20
N LYS A 10 -5.99 -6.16 14.00
CA LYS A 10 -4.61 -6.08 13.55
C LYS A 10 -4.56 -5.76 12.07
N LYS A 11 -3.83 -4.71 11.72
CA LYS A 11 -3.73 -4.29 10.33
C LYS A 11 -2.51 -4.95 9.69
N GLU A 12 -2.75 -5.86 8.79
CA GLU A 12 -1.70 -6.68 8.22
C GLU A 12 -1.61 -6.65 6.70
N TRP A 13 -2.48 -5.93 6.02
CA TRP A 13 -2.53 -5.96 4.57
C TRP A 13 -2.36 -4.57 3.98
N VAL A 14 -1.54 -4.47 2.95
CA VAL A 14 -1.39 -3.22 2.20
C VAL A 14 -1.57 -3.50 0.73
N LEU A 15 -1.88 -2.46 -0.03
CA LEU A 15 -1.86 -2.54 -1.49
C LEU A 15 -0.58 -1.88 -1.96
N GLN A 16 0.19 -2.59 -2.76
CA GLN A 16 1.39 -2.03 -3.38
C GLN A 16 1.03 -1.50 -4.75
N LEU A 17 1.34 -0.25 -4.99
CA LEU A 17 0.95 0.46 -6.19
C LEU A 17 2.11 0.64 -7.16
N GLY A 18 3.33 0.55 -6.67
CA GLY A 18 4.48 0.68 -7.54
C GLY A 18 5.77 0.44 -6.78
N ALA A 19 6.83 0.21 -7.54
CA ALA A 19 8.16 0.04 -6.99
C ALA A 19 9.11 0.87 -7.83
N PHE A 20 9.89 1.72 -7.19
CA PHE A 20 10.76 2.67 -7.89
C PHE A 20 12.20 2.50 -7.42
N SER A 21 13.13 2.66 -8.35
CA SER A 21 14.54 2.62 -7.99
C SER A 21 15.04 3.97 -7.49
N GLN A 22 14.27 5.03 -7.71
CA GLN A 22 14.63 6.36 -7.26
C GLN A 22 13.57 6.91 -6.33
N LYS A 23 14.02 7.46 -5.21
CA LYS A 23 13.12 7.96 -4.20
C LYS A 23 12.25 9.11 -4.72
N GLU A 24 12.81 9.95 -5.58
CA GLU A 24 12.08 11.09 -6.11
C GLU A 24 10.86 10.65 -6.91
N ASN A 25 11.00 9.57 -7.66
CA ASN A 25 9.88 9.07 -8.45
C ASN A 25 8.78 8.52 -7.55
N ALA A 26 9.16 7.83 -6.48
CA ALA A 26 8.19 7.33 -5.52
C ALA A 26 7.46 8.48 -4.84
N ALA A 27 8.21 9.52 -4.44
CA ALA A 27 7.62 10.68 -3.79
C ALA A 27 6.63 11.39 -4.69
N LEU A 28 6.95 11.49 -5.98
CA LEU A 28 6.06 12.12 -6.94
C LEU A 28 4.75 11.33 -7.05
N HIS A 29 4.86 10.01 -7.06
CA HIS A 29 3.69 9.14 -7.12
C HIS A 29 2.79 9.33 -5.89
N VAL A 30 3.41 9.40 -4.71
CA VAL A 30 2.68 9.65 -3.47
C VAL A 30 1.98 11.01 -3.52
N ASP A 31 2.68 12.04 -4.02
CA ASP A 31 2.09 13.37 -4.13
C ASP A 31 0.89 13.39 -5.05
N ASN A 32 1.00 12.70 -6.19
CA ASN A 32 -0.11 12.66 -7.14
C ASN A 32 -1.33 11.98 -6.54
N LEU A 33 -1.12 10.92 -5.75
CA LEU A 33 -2.21 10.25 -5.10
C LEU A 33 -2.80 11.10 -3.99
N LYS A 34 -1.96 11.84 -3.29
CA LYS A 34 -2.43 12.73 -2.23
C LYS A 34 -3.36 13.80 -2.77
N LYS A 35 -3.10 14.29 -3.97
CA LYS A 35 -3.97 15.27 -4.62
C LYS A 35 -5.34 14.69 -4.90
N ARG A 36 -5.44 13.38 -4.97
CA ARG A 36 -6.72 12.68 -5.15
C ARG A 36 -7.30 12.20 -3.82
N LYS A 37 -6.72 12.69 -2.71
CA LYS A 37 -7.14 12.35 -1.35
C LYS A 37 -6.92 10.88 -1.02
N ILE A 38 -5.90 10.28 -1.62
CA ILE A 38 -5.51 8.91 -1.35
C ILE A 38 -4.19 8.95 -0.60
N SER A 39 -4.19 8.46 0.63
CA SER A 39 -3.00 8.46 1.48
C SER A 39 -2.18 7.20 1.22
N THR A 40 -0.88 7.41 0.97
CA THR A 40 0.03 6.30 0.74
C THR A 40 1.32 6.55 1.50
N GLN A 41 2.17 5.54 1.53
CA GLN A 41 3.46 5.60 2.23
C GLN A 41 4.52 4.98 1.34
N ILE A 42 5.78 5.31 1.63
CA ILE A 42 6.91 4.74 0.92
C ILE A 42 7.63 3.79 1.87
N LYS A 43 7.86 2.57 1.41
CA LYS A 43 8.64 1.59 2.16
C LYS A 43 9.92 1.29 1.39
N GLU A 44 11.06 1.41 2.05
CA GLU A 44 12.33 1.08 1.43
C GLU A 44 12.60 -0.41 1.60
N LYS A 45 13.06 -1.03 0.53
CA LYS A 45 13.40 -2.43 0.56
C LYS A 45 14.71 -2.64 -0.18
N ILE A 46 15.64 -3.34 0.45
CA ILE A 46 16.95 -3.60 -0.15
C ILE A 46 16.96 -5.00 -0.71
N ILE A 47 17.21 -5.11 -2.01
CA ILE A 47 17.29 -6.39 -2.71
C ILE A 47 18.58 -6.40 -3.50
N SER A 48 19.47 -7.37 -3.21
CA SER A 48 20.74 -7.52 -3.92
C SER A 48 21.50 -6.20 -4.00
N GLU A 49 21.63 -5.55 -2.86
CA GLU A 49 22.38 -4.29 -2.73
C GLU A 49 21.73 -3.09 -3.44
N LYS A 50 20.52 -3.27 -3.93
CA LYS A 50 19.77 -2.17 -4.53
C LYS A 50 18.60 -1.82 -3.63
N THR A 51 18.35 -0.51 -3.50
CA THR A 51 17.22 -0.04 -2.71
C THR A 51 16.05 0.23 -3.62
N LEU A 52 14.90 -0.34 -3.27
CA LEU A 52 13.65 -0.08 -3.97
C LEU A 52 12.74 0.72 -3.04
N TYR A 53 12.01 1.64 -3.63
CA TYR A 53 11.06 2.48 -2.90
C TYR A 53 9.67 2.05 -3.31
N LEU A 54 8.97 1.38 -2.39
CA LEU A 54 7.67 0.79 -2.66
C LEU A 54 6.58 1.76 -2.21
N VAL A 55 5.67 2.08 -3.12
CA VAL A 55 4.52 2.93 -2.78
C VAL A 55 3.38 2.02 -2.38
N GLN A 56 2.92 2.16 -1.16
CA GLN A 56 1.89 1.29 -0.58
C GLN A 56 0.82 2.12 0.09
N THR A 57 -0.39 1.58 0.14
CA THR A 57 -1.45 2.21 0.92
C THR A 57 -1.17 2.04 2.40
N LEU A 58 -1.95 2.73 3.23
CA LEU A 58 -1.94 2.47 4.66
C LEU A 58 -2.56 1.09 4.89
N PRO A 59 -2.17 0.41 5.98
CA PRO A 59 -2.59 -0.98 6.16
C PRO A 59 -4.07 -1.15 6.46
N PHE A 60 -4.58 -2.30 6.03
CA PHE A 60 -5.97 -2.72 6.24
C PHE A 60 -5.99 -3.95 7.14
N THR A 61 -7.15 -4.24 7.72
CA THR A 61 -7.28 -5.38 8.62
C THR A 61 -7.43 -6.70 7.88
N SER A 62 -7.89 -6.68 6.63
CA SER A 62 -8.04 -7.91 5.86
C SER A 62 -7.69 -7.68 4.41
N GLU A 63 -7.37 -8.78 3.72
CA GLU A 63 -7.08 -8.73 2.31
C GLU A 63 -8.29 -8.25 1.51
N SER A 64 -9.47 -8.74 1.88
CA SER A 64 -10.70 -8.35 1.20
C SER A 64 -10.92 -6.85 1.28
N GLU A 65 -10.71 -6.27 2.45
CA GLU A 65 -10.87 -4.84 2.65
C GLU A 65 -9.91 -4.06 1.76
N ALA A 66 -8.66 -4.52 1.70
CA ALA A 66 -7.65 -3.88 0.88
C ALA A 66 -8.03 -3.93 -0.59
N ILE A 67 -8.46 -5.09 -1.08
CA ILE A 67 -8.82 -5.26 -2.48
C ILE A 67 -10.03 -4.42 -2.85
N GLU A 68 -11.01 -4.34 -1.96
CA GLU A 68 -12.19 -3.49 -2.22
C GLU A 68 -11.79 -2.03 -2.35
N TYR A 69 -10.88 -1.60 -1.49
CA TYR A 69 -10.36 -0.23 -1.56
C TYR A 69 -9.69 0.00 -2.92
N GLY A 70 -8.89 -0.97 -3.37
CA GLY A 70 -8.22 -0.85 -4.65
C GLY A 70 -9.19 -0.76 -5.82
N LYS A 71 -10.23 -1.59 -5.78
CA LYS A 71 -11.23 -1.57 -6.85
C LYS A 71 -11.98 -0.25 -6.88
N LYS A 72 -12.17 0.35 -5.73
CA LYS A 72 -12.93 1.60 -5.64
C LYS A 72 -12.11 2.81 -6.08
N PHE A 73 -10.83 2.86 -5.70
CA PHE A 73 -10.03 4.06 -5.89
C PHE A 73 -8.97 3.94 -6.98
N PHE A 74 -8.45 2.76 -7.25
CA PHE A 74 -7.35 2.61 -8.19
C PHE A 74 -7.79 2.09 -9.55
N THR A 75 -8.73 1.18 -9.59
CA THR A 75 -9.24 0.67 -10.86
C THR A 75 -9.79 1.78 -11.75
N PRO A 76 -10.57 2.75 -11.22
CA PRO A 76 -11.04 3.84 -12.07
C PRO A 76 -9.93 4.71 -12.63
N LEU A 77 -8.75 4.68 -12.03
CA LEU A 77 -7.60 5.45 -12.49
C LEU A 77 -6.68 4.63 -13.39
N ASN A 78 -7.10 3.42 -13.75
CA ASN A 78 -6.27 2.49 -14.52
C ASN A 78 -4.95 2.17 -13.82
N MET A 79 -4.96 2.14 -12.50
CA MET A 79 -3.80 1.81 -11.71
C MET A 79 -3.88 0.38 -11.25
N GLU A 80 -2.79 -0.36 -11.43
CA GLU A 80 -2.72 -1.71 -10.92
C GLU A 80 -2.31 -1.68 -9.46
N PHE A 81 -2.74 -2.69 -8.73
CA PHE A 81 -2.38 -2.82 -7.33
C PHE A 81 -2.25 -4.29 -6.97
N ARG A 82 -1.54 -4.54 -5.89
CA ARG A 82 -1.30 -5.90 -5.43
C ARG A 82 -1.44 -5.93 -3.92
N ALA A 83 -2.23 -6.87 -3.41
CA ALA A 83 -2.41 -7.01 -1.97
C ALA A 83 -1.26 -7.84 -1.41
N LEU A 84 -0.59 -7.30 -0.40
CA LEU A 84 0.55 -7.94 0.23
C LEU A 84 0.44 -7.84 1.75
N LYS A 85 1.10 -8.77 2.43
CA LYS A 85 1.23 -8.66 3.87
C LYS A 85 2.09 -7.45 4.21
N TRP A 86 1.66 -6.70 5.19
CA TRP A 86 2.41 -5.54 5.66
C TRP A 86 3.47 -6.02 6.64
N GLU A 87 4.71 -5.67 6.36
CA GLU A 87 5.83 -6.05 7.20
C GLU A 87 6.37 -4.89 7.98
#